data_d77e0b2584d771dce976f0ae6717f2ed
#
_entry.id   d77e0b2584d771dce976f0ae6717f2ed
#
_cell.length_a   1.000
_cell.length_b   1.000
_cell.length_c   1.000
_cell.angle_alpha   90.00
_cell.angle_beta   90.00
_cell.angle_gamma   90.00
#
_symmetry.space_group_name_H-M   'P 1'
#
loop_
_entity.id
_entity.type
_entity.pdbx_description
1 polymer ?
#
loop_
_entity_poly.entity_id
_entity_poly.type
_entity_poly.pdbx_seq_one_letter_code
_entity_poly.pdbx_strand_id
1 'polypeptide(L)'
;LKAEQKLDELKNRLEKLTQQKNKLDEDIKDIESVPDKNNLQRIAQEEYRLLDELKKLNDEIKTASDLIEPFSKTSADKLTKLSDSEYYKNAKTNIENTISNLQNDKSAKLSSQESLNSLHNLQNELSMIQKEFQNETVSEMAAKLEKIMRDILYLSKVQEHIKDATILLSRNSSQLKTMAYKQQLIQDQLRQATKRMVELSKETFSITPEIGRAIGAANNNIEKTKTELTSRNMRNAINNQELAIEGLNTAALNLFKSIQQMQSSGSASGFEQFLKMM
;
A
#
# COMPACT_ATOMS: atom_id res chain seq x y z
N LEU A 1 -4.78 -0.94 -1.53
CA LEU A 1 -5.23 -0.28 -2.77
C LEU A 1 -6.47 0.59 -2.55
N LYS A 2 -7.62 0.05 -2.15
CA LYS A 2 -8.84 0.86 -1.93
C LYS A 2 -8.68 1.88 -0.80
N ALA A 3 -8.02 1.51 0.30
CA ALA A 3 -7.75 2.38 1.43
C ALA A 3 -6.79 3.52 1.05
N GLU A 4 -5.71 3.23 0.33
CA GLU A 4 -4.78 4.25 -0.19
C GLU A 4 -5.47 5.21 -1.16
N GLN A 5 -6.22 4.67 -2.13
CA GLN A 5 -6.99 5.50 -3.08
C GLN A 5 -7.97 6.42 -2.35
N LYS A 6 -8.61 5.93 -1.28
CA LYS A 6 -9.54 6.77 -0.50
C LYS A 6 -8.81 7.90 0.23
N LEU A 7 -7.62 7.65 0.79
CA LEU A 7 -6.80 8.70 1.40
C LEU A 7 -6.33 9.73 0.37
N ASP A 8 -5.92 9.29 -0.81
CA ASP A 8 -5.53 10.19 -1.92
C ASP A 8 -6.71 11.06 -2.36
N GLU A 9 -7.92 10.48 -2.50
CA GLU A 9 -9.14 11.22 -2.82
C GLU A 9 -9.46 12.29 -1.77
N LEU A 10 -9.42 11.93 -0.49
CA LEU A 10 -9.68 12.87 0.61
C LEU A 10 -8.67 14.01 0.63
N LYS A 11 -7.38 13.70 0.48
CA LYS A 11 -6.31 14.71 0.41
C LYS A 11 -6.53 15.66 -0.77
N ASN A 12 -6.77 15.13 -1.98
CA ASN A 12 -6.99 15.94 -3.17
C ASN A 12 -8.22 16.84 -3.04
N ARG A 13 -9.29 16.36 -2.39
CA ARG A 13 -10.49 17.15 -2.13
C ARG A 13 -10.22 18.25 -1.11
N LEU A 14 -9.53 17.95 -0.02
CA LEU A 14 -9.18 18.95 0.98
C LEU A 14 -8.23 20.01 0.40
N GLU A 15 -7.30 19.63 -0.45
CA GLU A 15 -6.43 20.57 -1.16
C GLU A 15 -7.23 21.53 -2.06
N LYS A 16 -8.20 21.01 -2.82
CA LYS A 16 -9.10 21.84 -3.63
C LYS A 16 -9.93 22.82 -2.78
N LEU A 17 -10.48 22.35 -1.65
CA LEU A 17 -11.21 23.21 -0.71
C LEU A 17 -10.31 24.32 -0.15
N THR A 18 -9.08 23.98 0.21
CA THR A 18 -8.11 24.97 0.72
C THR A 18 -7.75 26.00 -0.36
N GLN A 19 -7.55 25.56 -1.61
CA GLN A 19 -7.31 26.47 -2.74
C GLN A 19 -8.51 27.38 -3.03
N GLN A 20 -9.73 26.85 -2.98
CA GLN A 20 -10.96 27.65 -3.14
C GLN A 20 -11.06 28.68 -2.01
N LYS A 21 -10.83 28.26 -0.76
CA LYS A 21 -10.85 29.17 0.38
C LYS A 21 -9.80 30.29 0.28
N ASN A 22 -8.61 29.96 -0.22
CA ASN A 22 -7.56 30.95 -0.43
C ASN A 22 -8.01 32.05 -1.43
N LYS A 23 -8.65 31.68 -2.52
CA LYS A 23 -9.22 32.63 -3.47
C LYS A 23 -10.30 33.51 -2.86
N LEU A 24 -11.20 32.91 -2.05
CA LEU A 24 -12.22 33.67 -1.35
C LEU A 24 -11.63 34.64 -0.31
N ASP A 25 -10.54 34.25 0.35
CA ASP A 25 -9.81 35.12 1.27
C ASP A 25 -9.16 36.32 0.55
N GLU A 26 -8.65 36.14 -0.65
CA GLU A 26 -8.17 37.20 -1.53
C GLU A 26 -9.33 38.11 -1.99
N ASP A 27 -10.43 37.55 -2.47
CA ASP A 27 -11.65 38.30 -2.86
C ASP A 27 -12.18 39.15 -1.68
N ILE A 28 -12.18 38.63 -0.46
CA ILE A 28 -12.63 39.33 0.73
C ILE A 28 -11.70 40.53 1.04
N LYS A 29 -10.39 40.35 0.90
CA LYS A 29 -9.42 41.47 1.11
C LYS A 29 -9.61 42.58 0.08
N ASP A 30 -9.90 42.24 -1.17
CA ASP A 30 -10.10 43.20 -2.25
C ASP A 30 -11.40 43.98 -2.06
N ILE A 31 -12.49 43.35 -1.62
CA ILE A 31 -13.78 44.00 -1.40
C ILE A 31 -13.77 44.90 -0.18
N GLU A 32 -13.00 44.60 0.85
CA GLU A 32 -12.88 45.49 2.00
C GLU A 32 -12.36 46.91 1.62
N SER A 33 -11.62 47.01 0.50
CA SER A 33 -11.14 48.28 -0.02
C SER A 33 -12.19 49.02 -0.87
N VAL A 34 -13.14 48.33 -1.50
CA VAL A 34 -14.23 48.91 -2.31
C VAL A 34 -15.49 48.02 -2.14
N PRO A 35 -16.30 48.30 -1.10
CA PRO A 35 -17.47 47.49 -0.81
C PRO A 35 -18.50 47.52 -1.93
N ASP A 36 -18.82 46.33 -2.54
CA ASP A 36 -19.89 46.12 -3.47
C ASP A 36 -20.83 45.01 -2.96
N LYS A 37 -22.08 45.38 -2.73
CA LYS A 37 -23.09 44.51 -2.14
C LYS A 37 -23.33 43.21 -2.95
N ASN A 38 -23.26 43.30 -4.26
CA ASN A 38 -23.42 42.11 -5.14
C ASN A 38 -22.26 41.12 -4.97
N ASN A 39 -21.05 41.66 -4.84
CA ASN A 39 -19.86 40.86 -4.60
C ASN A 39 -19.86 40.22 -3.19
N LEU A 40 -20.28 40.92 -2.16
CA LEU A 40 -20.45 40.35 -0.82
C LEU A 40 -21.42 39.19 -0.80
N GLN A 41 -22.56 39.29 -1.50
CA GLN A 41 -23.52 38.20 -1.62
C GLN A 41 -22.96 37.00 -2.39
N ARG A 42 -22.25 37.26 -3.48
CA ARG A 42 -21.59 36.19 -4.27
C ARG A 42 -20.61 35.41 -3.40
N ILE A 43 -19.71 36.10 -2.69
CA ILE A 43 -18.71 35.47 -1.83
C ILE A 43 -19.38 34.69 -0.69
N ALA A 44 -20.40 35.26 -0.05
CA ALA A 44 -21.16 34.55 0.98
C ALA A 44 -21.78 33.24 0.46
N GLN A 45 -22.28 33.21 -0.78
CA GLN A 45 -22.80 31.99 -1.39
C GLN A 45 -21.71 30.96 -1.69
N GLU A 46 -20.52 31.39 -2.11
CA GLU A 46 -19.39 30.50 -2.35
C GLU A 46 -18.86 29.94 -1.02
N GLU A 47 -18.80 30.73 0.06
CA GLU A 47 -18.48 30.25 1.40
C GLU A 47 -19.50 29.21 1.91
N TYR A 48 -20.78 29.37 1.64
CA TYR A 48 -21.80 28.35 1.95
C TYR A 48 -21.55 27.03 1.24
N ARG A 49 -21.18 27.06 -0.05
CA ARG A 49 -20.84 25.87 -0.80
C ARG A 49 -19.59 25.18 -0.23
N LEU A 50 -18.59 25.96 0.09
CA LEU A 50 -17.36 25.47 0.70
C LEU A 50 -17.63 24.82 2.07
N LEU A 51 -18.50 25.41 2.88
CA LEU A 51 -18.96 24.85 4.16
C LEU A 51 -19.66 23.50 3.99
N ASP A 52 -20.56 23.39 3.01
CA ASP A 52 -21.26 22.12 2.70
C ASP A 52 -20.29 21.03 2.23
N GLU A 53 -19.34 21.38 1.37
CA GLU A 53 -18.31 20.46 0.92
C GLU A 53 -17.36 20.04 2.05
N LEU A 54 -17.01 20.94 2.97
CA LEU A 54 -16.20 20.62 4.15
C LEU A 54 -16.92 19.62 5.07
N LYS A 55 -18.24 19.79 5.28
CA LYS A 55 -19.06 18.85 6.05
C LYS A 55 -19.07 17.46 5.40
N LYS A 56 -19.31 17.38 4.09
CA LYS A 56 -19.29 16.13 3.33
C LYS A 56 -17.92 15.45 3.40
N LEU A 57 -16.86 16.22 3.25
CA LEU A 57 -15.49 15.69 3.36
C LEU A 57 -15.23 15.12 4.76
N ASN A 58 -15.71 15.78 5.82
CA ASN A 58 -15.57 15.29 7.18
C ASN A 58 -16.29 13.95 7.42
N ASP A 59 -17.50 13.79 6.86
CA ASP A 59 -18.22 12.53 6.93
C ASP A 59 -17.49 11.42 6.15
N GLU A 60 -16.86 11.76 5.03
CA GLU A 60 -16.03 10.81 4.28
C GLU A 60 -14.75 10.44 5.01
N ILE A 61 -14.12 11.37 5.78
CA ILE A 61 -12.97 11.06 6.65
C ILE A 61 -13.37 10.03 7.71
N LYS A 62 -14.56 10.16 8.32
CA LYS A 62 -15.09 9.15 9.26
C LYS A 62 -15.28 7.80 8.61
N THR A 63 -15.90 7.75 7.43
CA THR A 63 -16.09 6.50 6.69
C THR A 63 -14.77 5.88 6.25
N ALA A 64 -13.76 6.70 5.92
CA ALA A 64 -12.43 6.21 5.56
C ALA A 64 -11.71 5.56 6.73
N SER A 65 -11.96 5.98 7.99
CA SER A 65 -11.36 5.33 9.15
C SER A 65 -11.77 3.86 9.25
N ASP A 66 -13.05 3.54 9.01
CA ASP A 66 -13.56 2.16 9.01
C ASP A 66 -12.92 1.31 7.89
N LEU A 67 -12.67 1.91 6.73
CA LEU A 67 -12.03 1.24 5.60
C LEU A 67 -10.54 0.94 5.86
N ILE A 68 -9.87 1.78 6.66
CA ILE A 68 -8.44 1.70 6.95
C ILE A 68 -8.15 0.84 8.18
N GLU A 69 -9.07 0.73 9.13
CA GLU A 69 -8.90 0.02 10.39
C GLU A 69 -8.34 -1.41 10.23
N PRO A 70 -8.79 -2.24 9.25
CA PRO A 70 -8.25 -3.59 9.05
C PRO A 70 -6.76 -3.62 8.67
N PHE A 71 -6.20 -2.52 8.17
CA PHE A 71 -4.82 -2.41 7.70
C PHE A 71 -3.93 -1.63 8.66
N SER A 72 -4.47 -0.61 9.34
CA SER A 72 -3.78 0.20 10.33
C SER A 72 -4.78 0.80 11.31
N LYS A 73 -4.84 0.22 12.50
CA LYS A 73 -5.66 0.77 13.59
C LYS A 73 -5.17 2.16 14.01
N THR A 74 -3.86 2.37 14.02
CA THR A 74 -3.25 3.67 14.40
C THR A 74 -3.71 4.79 13.47
N SER A 75 -3.65 4.57 12.16
CA SER A 75 -4.07 5.55 11.15
C SER A 75 -5.59 5.75 11.16
N ALA A 76 -6.38 4.70 11.39
CA ALA A 76 -7.83 4.80 11.55
C ALA A 76 -8.23 5.66 12.76
N ASP A 77 -7.61 5.41 13.94
CA ASP A 77 -7.84 6.19 15.15
C ASP A 77 -7.48 7.67 14.95
N LYS A 78 -6.41 7.95 14.19
CA LYS A 78 -6.00 9.32 13.85
C LYS A 78 -6.99 10.01 12.91
N LEU A 79 -7.53 9.31 11.90
CA LEU A 79 -8.59 9.86 11.03
C LEU A 79 -9.86 10.20 11.81
N THR A 80 -10.27 9.32 12.73
CA THR A 80 -11.41 9.59 13.60
C THR A 80 -11.17 10.83 14.45
N LYS A 81 -9.97 10.96 15.05
CA LYS A 81 -9.59 12.17 15.81
C LYS A 81 -9.52 13.41 14.94
N LEU A 82 -9.05 13.30 13.70
CA LEU A 82 -9.01 14.41 12.75
C LEU A 82 -10.40 14.94 12.43
N SER A 83 -11.38 14.06 12.23
CA SER A 83 -12.77 14.45 11.95
C SER A 83 -13.44 15.18 13.11
N ASP A 84 -13.00 14.94 14.35
CA ASP A 84 -13.52 15.60 15.54
C ASP A 84 -12.55 16.66 16.11
N SER A 85 -11.50 16.99 15.34
CA SER A 85 -10.42 17.91 15.76
C SER A 85 -10.89 19.34 15.93
N GLU A 86 -10.13 20.12 16.69
CA GLU A 86 -10.32 21.56 16.78
C GLU A 86 -10.09 22.26 15.43
N TYR A 87 -9.22 21.74 14.58
CA TYR A 87 -8.99 22.30 13.24
C TYR A 87 -10.26 22.24 12.40
N TYR A 88 -10.98 21.11 12.39
CA TYR A 88 -12.26 20.99 11.70
C TYR A 88 -13.31 21.93 12.29
N LYS A 89 -13.45 21.95 13.63
CA LYS A 89 -14.42 22.80 14.33
C LYS A 89 -14.15 24.27 14.07
N ASN A 90 -12.89 24.69 14.16
CA ASN A 90 -12.48 26.06 13.91
C ASN A 90 -12.66 26.45 12.45
N ALA A 91 -12.29 25.61 11.49
CA ALA A 91 -12.55 25.85 10.07
C ALA A 91 -14.04 26.08 9.81
N LYS A 92 -14.90 25.18 10.30
CA LYS A 92 -16.35 25.25 10.16
C LYS A 92 -16.90 26.55 10.79
N THR A 93 -16.58 26.82 12.07
CA THR A 93 -17.07 27.98 12.81
C THR A 93 -16.62 29.28 12.16
N ASN A 94 -15.37 29.36 11.73
CA ASN A 94 -14.84 30.58 11.12
C ASN A 94 -15.41 30.80 9.70
N ILE A 95 -15.72 29.75 8.93
CA ILE A 95 -16.49 29.89 7.68
C ILE A 95 -17.91 30.41 7.97
N GLU A 96 -18.60 29.86 8.97
CA GLU A 96 -19.92 30.32 9.40
C GLU A 96 -19.89 31.79 9.83
N ASN A 97 -18.86 32.21 10.59
CA ASN A 97 -18.64 33.60 10.97
C ASN A 97 -18.35 34.50 9.76
N THR A 98 -17.55 34.02 8.79
CA THR A 98 -17.24 34.73 7.55
C THR A 98 -18.55 35.01 6.78
N ILE A 99 -19.38 34.01 6.62
CA ILE A 99 -20.70 34.16 5.98
C ILE A 99 -21.58 35.17 6.68
N SER A 100 -21.67 35.08 8.03
CA SER A 100 -22.48 36.02 8.84
C SER A 100 -21.96 37.44 8.74
N ASN A 101 -20.66 37.62 8.74
CA ASN A 101 -20.05 38.96 8.62
C ASN A 101 -20.33 39.58 7.25
N LEU A 102 -20.16 38.79 6.15
CA LEU A 102 -20.44 39.26 4.78
C LEU A 102 -21.91 39.63 4.59
N GLN A 103 -22.85 38.88 5.20
CA GLN A 103 -24.28 39.15 5.11
C GLN A 103 -24.72 40.40 5.91
N ASN A 104 -23.97 40.74 6.93
CA ASN A 104 -24.24 41.88 7.80
C ASN A 104 -23.35 43.12 7.52
N ASP A 105 -22.71 43.14 6.35
CA ASP A 105 -21.81 44.22 5.91
C ASP A 105 -20.69 44.52 6.93
N LYS A 106 -20.20 43.44 7.62
CA LYS A 106 -19.08 43.53 8.59
C LYS A 106 -17.80 43.01 7.98
N SER A 107 -16.65 43.38 8.53
CA SER A 107 -15.37 42.83 8.12
C SER A 107 -15.32 41.31 8.35
N ALA A 108 -15.05 40.56 7.30
CA ALA A 108 -14.96 39.09 7.31
C ALA A 108 -13.49 38.60 7.28
N LYS A 109 -12.53 39.50 7.15
CA LYS A 109 -11.11 39.19 6.94
C LYS A 109 -10.52 38.28 7.99
N LEU A 110 -10.73 38.56 9.28
CA LEU A 110 -10.15 37.78 10.36
C LEU A 110 -10.70 36.34 10.34
N SER A 111 -12.02 36.18 10.31
CA SER A 111 -12.65 34.85 10.29
C SER A 111 -12.31 34.07 9.03
N SER A 112 -12.17 34.74 7.88
CA SER A 112 -11.72 34.14 6.63
C SER A 112 -10.29 33.59 6.76
N GLN A 113 -9.36 34.36 7.27
CA GLN A 113 -7.97 33.98 7.44
C GLN A 113 -7.80 32.87 8.48
N GLU A 114 -8.53 32.91 9.60
CA GLU A 114 -8.52 31.85 10.62
C GLU A 114 -9.08 30.53 10.07
N SER A 115 -10.13 30.57 9.24
CA SER A 115 -10.66 29.38 8.59
C SER A 115 -9.66 28.78 7.59
N LEU A 116 -8.97 29.61 6.80
CA LEU A 116 -7.92 29.17 5.87
C LEU A 116 -6.77 28.50 6.62
N ASN A 117 -6.30 29.09 7.72
CA ASN A 117 -5.26 28.50 8.57
C ASN A 117 -5.68 27.13 9.11
N SER A 118 -6.95 27.02 9.53
CA SER A 118 -7.49 25.77 10.07
C SER A 118 -7.59 24.69 8.99
N LEU A 119 -7.94 25.03 7.74
CA LEU A 119 -7.92 24.13 6.60
C LEU A 119 -6.51 23.66 6.24
N HIS A 120 -5.52 24.53 6.29
CA HIS A 120 -4.12 24.15 6.11
C HIS A 120 -3.66 23.14 7.17
N ASN A 121 -4.04 23.36 8.43
CA ASN A 121 -3.70 22.42 9.50
C ASN A 121 -4.38 21.05 9.29
N LEU A 122 -5.66 21.03 8.88
CA LEU A 122 -6.33 19.78 8.49
C LEU A 122 -5.61 19.06 7.36
N GLN A 123 -5.18 19.79 6.33
CA GLN A 123 -4.45 19.25 5.18
C GLN A 123 -3.10 18.65 5.60
N ASN A 124 -2.37 19.32 6.48
CA ASN A 124 -1.10 18.84 7.00
C ASN A 124 -1.28 17.54 7.81
N GLU A 125 -2.25 17.52 8.72
CA GLU A 125 -2.56 16.32 9.52
C GLU A 125 -3.01 15.15 8.66
N LEU A 126 -3.91 15.37 7.69
CA LEU A 126 -4.33 14.32 6.78
C LEU A 126 -3.16 13.77 5.95
N SER A 127 -2.24 14.65 5.52
CA SER A 127 -1.03 14.26 4.79
C SER A 127 -0.08 13.44 5.66
N MET A 128 0.04 13.78 6.96
CA MET A 128 0.84 12.98 7.91
C MET A 128 0.22 11.60 8.16
N ILE A 129 -1.10 11.53 8.34
CA ILE A 129 -1.82 10.26 8.51
C ILE A 129 -1.66 9.37 7.28
N GLN A 130 -1.80 9.94 6.08
CA GLN A 130 -1.59 9.21 4.83
C GLN A 130 -0.18 8.62 4.73
N LYS A 131 0.85 9.43 5.02
CA LYS A 131 2.25 8.98 4.99
C LYS A 131 2.53 7.87 6.02
N GLU A 132 1.96 7.99 7.21
CA GLU A 132 2.10 6.97 8.25
C GLU A 132 1.42 5.67 7.84
N PHE A 133 0.20 5.72 7.32
CA PHE A 133 -0.51 4.57 6.78
C PHE A 133 0.30 3.86 5.68
N GLN A 134 0.87 4.63 4.74
CA GLN A 134 1.73 4.08 3.70
C GLN A 134 2.96 3.37 4.29
N ASN A 135 3.64 3.98 5.26
CA ASN A 135 4.82 3.38 5.89
C ASN A 135 4.48 2.09 6.66
N GLU A 136 3.39 2.07 7.41
CA GLU A 136 2.93 0.88 8.14
C GLU A 136 2.58 -0.25 7.17
N THR A 137 1.82 0.04 6.11
CA THR A 137 1.42 -0.93 5.10
C THR A 137 2.64 -1.51 4.37
N VAL A 138 3.59 -0.66 3.96
CA VAL A 138 4.84 -1.09 3.33
C VAL A 138 5.65 -1.99 4.27
N SER A 139 5.78 -1.62 5.54
CA SER A 139 6.52 -2.40 6.53
C SER A 139 5.90 -3.78 6.76
N GLU A 140 4.58 -3.86 6.89
CA GLU A 140 3.86 -5.13 7.05
C GLU A 140 4.00 -6.03 5.82
N MET A 141 3.84 -5.47 4.62
CA MET A 141 3.99 -6.21 3.36
C MET A 141 5.42 -6.71 3.18
N ALA A 142 6.43 -5.88 3.47
CA ALA A 142 7.82 -6.27 3.44
C ALA A 142 8.10 -7.44 4.39
N ALA A 143 7.58 -7.41 5.62
CA ALA A 143 7.73 -8.50 6.59
C ALA A 143 7.09 -9.81 6.11
N LYS A 144 5.90 -9.75 5.48
CA LYS A 144 5.23 -10.92 4.89
C LYS A 144 6.06 -11.51 3.72
N LEU A 145 6.59 -10.65 2.83
CA LEU A 145 7.46 -11.08 1.73
C LEU A 145 8.77 -11.66 2.22
N GLU A 146 9.40 -11.06 3.23
CA GLU A 146 10.61 -11.61 3.85
C GLU A 146 10.41 -13.00 4.44
N LYS A 147 9.25 -13.26 5.06
CA LYS A 147 8.91 -14.59 5.55
C LYS A 147 8.83 -15.60 4.42
N ILE A 148 8.16 -15.26 3.31
CA ILE A 148 8.09 -16.12 2.13
C ILE A 148 9.47 -16.36 1.54
N MET A 149 10.28 -15.32 1.43
CA MET A 149 11.67 -15.42 0.93
C MET A 149 12.52 -16.37 1.81
N ARG A 150 12.45 -16.24 3.13
CA ARG A 150 13.15 -17.14 4.06
C ARG A 150 12.68 -18.59 3.90
N ASP A 151 11.37 -18.82 3.74
CA ASP A 151 10.84 -20.16 3.51
C ASP A 151 11.39 -20.75 2.21
N ILE A 152 11.44 -19.99 1.11
CA ILE A 152 12.00 -20.41 -0.17
C ILE A 152 13.51 -20.71 -0.07
N LEU A 153 14.27 -19.87 0.61
CA LEU A 153 15.71 -20.11 0.85
C LEU A 153 15.95 -21.37 1.69
N TYR A 154 15.11 -21.60 2.70
CA TYR A 154 15.17 -22.84 3.48
C TYR A 154 14.92 -24.06 2.60
N LEU A 155 13.89 -24.00 1.71
CA LEU A 155 13.63 -25.09 0.76
C LEU A 155 14.79 -25.32 -0.21
N SER A 156 15.46 -24.26 -0.68
CA SER A 156 16.65 -24.37 -1.50
C SER A 156 17.76 -25.12 -0.76
N LYS A 157 18.03 -24.76 0.49
CA LYS A 157 19.05 -25.44 1.32
C LYS A 157 18.70 -26.92 1.59
N VAL A 158 17.42 -27.22 1.87
CA VAL A 158 16.96 -28.60 2.02
C VAL A 158 17.14 -29.38 0.72
N GLN A 159 16.86 -28.76 -0.43
CA GLN A 159 17.06 -29.35 -1.76
C GLN A 159 18.54 -29.67 -2.03
N GLU A 160 19.46 -28.76 -1.65
CA GLU A 160 20.91 -29.02 -1.71
C GLU A 160 21.30 -30.27 -0.91
N HIS A 161 20.86 -30.37 0.34
CA HIS A 161 21.15 -31.53 1.16
C HIS A 161 20.60 -32.84 0.58
N ILE A 162 19.39 -32.79 -0.03
CA ILE A 162 18.84 -33.98 -0.69
C ILE A 162 19.64 -34.33 -1.94
N LYS A 163 20.08 -33.34 -2.72
CA LYS A 163 20.95 -33.56 -3.89
C LYS A 163 22.25 -34.22 -3.46
N ASP A 164 22.93 -33.68 -2.46
CA ASP A 164 24.20 -34.22 -1.97
C ASP A 164 24.04 -35.67 -1.47
N ALA A 165 22.98 -35.95 -0.71
CA ALA A 165 22.65 -37.30 -0.30
C ALA A 165 22.34 -38.22 -1.52
N THR A 166 21.67 -37.70 -2.57
CA THR A 166 21.36 -38.42 -3.78
C THR A 166 22.62 -38.81 -4.54
N ILE A 167 23.62 -37.93 -4.63
CA ILE A 167 24.90 -38.18 -5.34
C ILE A 167 25.63 -39.39 -4.73
N LEU A 168 25.52 -39.61 -3.43
CA LEU A 168 26.18 -40.70 -2.71
C LEU A 168 25.48 -42.06 -2.86
N LEU A 169 24.28 -42.10 -3.46
CA LEU A 169 23.51 -43.31 -3.61
C LEU A 169 23.88 -44.08 -4.88
N SER A 170 23.88 -45.40 -4.82
CA SER A 170 23.93 -46.24 -6.01
C SER A 170 22.56 -46.33 -6.70
N ARG A 171 22.55 -46.60 -8.01
CA ARG A 171 21.33 -46.74 -8.80
C ARG A 171 20.35 -47.79 -8.22
N ASN A 172 20.87 -48.79 -7.52
CA ASN A 172 20.07 -49.87 -6.95
C ASN A 172 19.68 -49.64 -5.48
N SER A 173 20.03 -48.46 -4.91
CA SER A 173 19.73 -48.15 -3.52
C SER A 173 18.22 -48.12 -3.25
N SER A 174 17.79 -48.75 -2.16
CA SER A 174 16.40 -48.63 -1.66
C SER A 174 16.08 -47.25 -1.16
N GLN A 175 17.12 -46.44 -0.79
CA GLN A 175 16.96 -45.07 -0.30
C GLN A 175 16.47 -44.08 -1.37
N LEU A 176 16.50 -44.44 -2.65
CA LEU A 176 15.93 -43.59 -3.72
C LEU A 176 14.46 -43.28 -3.51
N LYS A 177 13.69 -44.25 -2.99
CA LYS A 177 12.28 -43.99 -2.62
C LYS A 177 12.15 -42.96 -1.51
N THR A 178 13.04 -42.99 -0.52
CA THR A 178 13.11 -42.01 0.55
C THR A 178 13.46 -40.62 0.01
N MET A 179 14.39 -40.51 -0.95
CA MET A 179 14.70 -39.26 -1.61
C MET A 179 13.50 -38.72 -2.41
N ALA A 180 12.79 -39.58 -3.14
CA ALA A 180 11.57 -39.19 -3.85
C ALA A 180 10.47 -38.69 -2.89
N TYR A 181 10.31 -39.32 -1.74
CA TYR A 181 9.40 -38.84 -0.70
C TYR A 181 9.83 -37.45 -0.13
N LYS A 182 11.13 -37.26 0.11
CA LYS A 182 11.64 -35.94 0.56
C LYS A 182 11.37 -34.86 -0.50
N GLN A 183 11.49 -35.18 -1.78
CA GLN A 183 11.12 -34.25 -2.88
C GLN A 183 9.64 -33.88 -2.83
N GLN A 184 8.76 -34.84 -2.52
CA GLN A 184 7.33 -34.54 -2.34
C GLN A 184 7.10 -33.55 -1.18
N LEU A 185 7.79 -33.71 -0.05
CA LEU A 185 7.67 -32.77 1.07
C LEU A 185 8.11 -31.35 0.70
N ILE A 186 9.23 -31.21 -0.05
CA ILE A 186 9.66 -29.89 -0.55
C ILE A 186 8.57 -29.31 -1.47
N GLN A 187 8.03 -30.10 -2.37
CA GLN A 187 6.98 -29.66 -3.29
C GLN A 187 5.73 -29.15 -2.55
N ASP A 188 5.30 -29.85 -1.53
CA ASP A 188 4.13 -29.46 -0.72
C ASP A 188 4.39 -28.18 0.05
N GLN A 189 5.59 -28.00 0.61
CA GLN A 189 5.97 -26.74 1.29
C GLN A 189 6.10 -25.58 0.29
N LEU A 190 6.67 -25.81 -0.89
CA LEU A 190 6.75 -24.80 -1.96
C LEU A 190 5.34 -24.37 -2.40
N ARG A 191 4.41 -25.30 -2.52
CA ARG A 191 3.00 -25.02 -2.84
C ARG A 191 2.35 -24.14 -1.77
N GLN A 192 2.63 -24.38 -0.48
CA GLN A 192 2.12 -23.52 0.60
C GLN A 192 2.71 -22.11 0.54
N ALA A 193 4.02 -21.97 0.30
CA ALA A 193 4.66 -20.67 0.12
C ALA A 193 4.07 -19.92 -1.09
N THR A 194 3.87 -20.63 -2.21
CA THR A 194 3.23 -20.08 -3.41
C THR A 194 1.80 -19.61 -3.14
N LYS A 195 1.01 -20.36 -2.39
CA LYS A 195 -0.36 -19.95 -2.02
C LYS A 195 -0.36 -18.65 -1.24
N ARG A 196 0.50 -18.53 -0.21
CA ARG A 196 0.64 -17.28 0.57
C ARG A 196 1.08 -16.11 -0.32
N MET A 197 1.99 -16.37 -1.25
CA MET A 197 2.43 -15.36 -2.20
C MET A 197 1.30 -14.91 -3.13
N VAL A 198 0.47 -15.82 -3.65
CA VAL A 198 -0.71 -15.49 -4.46
C VAL A 198 -1.75 -14.70 -3.67
N GLU A 199 -1.96 -15.00 -2.39
CA GLU A 199 -2.82 -14.21 -1.52
C GLU A 199 -2.29 -12.79 -1.37
N LEU A 200 -0.99 -12.66 -1.09
CA LEU A 200 -0.33 -11.36 -0.94
C LEU A 200 -0.30 -10.55 -2.24
N SER A 201 -0.21 -11.20 -3.42
CA SER A 201 -0.25 -10.51 -4.72
C SER A 201 -1.54 -9.76 -5.00
N LYS A 202 -2.62 -10.06 -4.28
CA LYS A 202 -3.89 -9.30 -4.36
C LYS A 202 -3.82 -7.97 -3.60
N GLU A 203 -2.86 -7.85 -2.68
CA GLU A 203 -2.68 -6.69 -1.81
C GLU A 203 -1.51 -5.80 -2.26
N THR A 204 -0.57 -6.33 -3.08
CA THR A 204 0.62 -5.60 -3.54
C THR A 204 1.02 -5.96 -4.97
N PHE A 205 1.57 -4.99 -5.71
CA PHE A 205 2.18 -5.19 -7.03
C PHE A 205 3.65 -5.65 -6.97
N SER A 206 4.21 -5.82 -5.78
CA SER A 206 5.62 -6.18 -5.59
C SER A 206 5.93 -7.65 -5.95
N ILE A 207 4.92 -8.47 -6.21
CA ILE A 207 5.09 -9.84 -6.67
C ILE A 207 5.07 -9.86 -8.20
N THR A 208 6.27 -9.85 -8.77
CA THR A 208 6.44 -9.76 -10.21
C THR A 208 6.24 -11.12 -10.92
N PRO A 209 5.92 -11.12 -12.24
CA PRO A 209 5.82 -12.37 -13.02
C PRO A 209 7.10 -13.21 -13.01
N GLU A 210 8.28 -12.57 -12.83
CA GLU A 210 9.58 -13.26 -12.74
C GLU A 210 9.65 -14.17 -11.53
N ILE A 211 9.13 -13.73 -10.37
CA ILE A 211 9.04 -14.57 -9.17
C ILE A 211 8.17 -15.79 -9.45
N GLY A 212 7.02 -15.58 -10.07
CA GLY A 212 6.11 -16.67 -10.45
C GLY A 212 6.75 -17.67 -11.40
N ARG A 213 7.46 -17.20 -12.43
CA ARG A 213 8.19 -18.07 -13.38
C ARG A 213 9.29 -18.88 -12.70
N ALA A 214 10.07 -18.27 -11.81
CA ALA A 214 11.14 -18.94 -11.09
C ALA A 214 10.59 -20.04 -10.16
N ILE A 215 9.51 -19.78 -9.43
CA ILE A 215 8.83 -20.78 -8.60
C ILE A 215 8.23 -21.90 -9.45
N GLY A 216 7.61 -21.56 -10.58
CA GLY A 216 7.05 -22.55 -11.51
C GLY A 216 8.13 -23.48 -12.08
N ALA A 217 9.29 -22.94 -12.46
CA ALA A 217 10.43 -23.72 -12.91
C ALA A 217 10.97 -24.65 -11.81
N ALA A 218 11.13 -24.13 -10.58
CA ALA A 218 11.54 -24.94 -9.42
C ALA A 218 10.56 -26.10 -9.16
N ASN A 219 9.27 -25.82 -9.11
CA ASN A 219 8.23 -26.84 -8.88
C ASN A 219 8.23 -27.93 -9.96
N ASN A 220 8.37 -27.55 -11.25
CA ASN A 220 8.45 -28.49 -12.35
C ASN A 220 9.69 -29.40 -12.25
N ASN A 221 10.84 -28.83 -11.88
CA ASN A 221 12.07 -29.61 -11.73
C ASN A 221 12.03 -30.54 -10.51
N ILE A 222 11.37 -30.14 -9.41
CA ILE A 222 11.11 -31.03 -8.27
C ILE A 222 10.23 -32.21 -8.68
N GLU A 223 9.18 -31.99 -9.48
CA GLU A 223 8.31 -33.05 -9.98
C GLU A 223 9.06 -34.03 -10.89
N LYS A 224 9.87 -33.49 -11.83
CA LYS A 224 10.75 -34.33 -12.67
C LYS A 224 11.73 -35.12 -11.82
N THR A 225 12.33 -34.52 -10.79
CA THR A 225 13.24 -35.23 -9.88
C THR A 225 12.57 -36.46 -9.24
N LYS A 226 11.33 -36.33 -8.76
CA LYS A 226 10.58 -37.46 -8.18
C LYS A 226 10.43 -38.62 -9.18
N THR A 227 10.06 -38.28 -10.41
CA THR A 227 9.90 -39.25 -11.48
C THR A 227 11.23 -39.97 -11.80
N GLU A 228 12.32 -39.21 -11.94
CA GLU A 228 13.64 -39.75 -12.25
C GLU A 228 14.22 -40.61 -11.11
N LEU A 229 14.01 -40.20 -9.83
CA LEU A 229 14.39 -41.03 -8.68
C LEU A 229 13.62 -42.35 -8.62
N THR A 230 12.32 -42.29 -8.94
CA THR A 230 11.47 -43.51 -9.01
C THR A 230 11.90 -44.45 -10.13
N SER A 231 12.30 -43.89 -11.29
CA SER A 231 12.82 -44.62 -12.45
C SER A 231 14.31 -44.99 -12.31
N ARG A 232 14.93 -44.63 -11.17
CA ARG A 232 16.38 -44.88 -10.90
C ARG A 232 17.32 -44.22 -11.90
N ASN A 233 16.91 -43.12 -12.50
CA ASN A 233 17.72 -42.32 -13.41
C ASN A 233 18.44 -41.20 -12.64
N MET A 234 19.53 -41.60 -11.97
CA MET A 234 20.26 -40.73 -11.05
C MET A 234 20.79 -39.45 -11.70
N ARG A 235 21.31 -39.57 -12.93
CA ARG A 235 21.90 -38.41 -13.64
C ARG A 235 20.87 -37.30 -13.86
N ASN A 236 19.72 -37.70 -14.40
CA ASN A 236 18.64 -36.72 -14.63
C ASN A 236 18.04 -36.20 -13.32
N ALA A 237 17.92 -37.06 -12.30
CA ALA A 237 17.43 -36.63 -10.99
C ALA A 237 18.33 -35.54 -10.40
N ILE A 238 19.67 -35.72 -10.39
CA ILE A 238 20.63 -34.74 -9.88
C ILE A 238 20.56 -33.44 -10.70
N ASN A 239 20.53 -33.52 -12.02
CA ASN A 239 20.41 -32.34 -12.87
C ASN A 239 19.10 -31.57 -12.60
N ASN A 240 17.97 -32.26 -12.45
CA ASN A 240 16.71 -31.59 -12.11
C ASN A 240 16.73 -30.98 -10.68
N GLN A 241 17.46 -31.60 -9.74
CA GLN A 241 17.68 -31.03 -8.40
C GLN A 241 18.46 -29.71 -8.48
N GLU A 242 19.51 -29.65 -9.30
CA GLU A 242 20.29 -28.41 -9.53
C GLU A 242 19.41 -27.30 -10.12
N LEU A 243 18.64 -27.60 -11.14
CA LEU A 243 17.69 -26.66 -11.75
C LEU A 243 16.59 -26.22 -10.79
N ALA A 244 16.17 -27.09 -9.87
CA ALA A 244 15.22 -26.73 -8.82
C ALA A 244 15.82 -25.72 -7.81
N ILE A 245 17.08 -25.96 -7.38
CA ILE A 245 17.84 -25.05 -6.51
C ILE A 245 18.01 -23.68 -7.18
N GLU A 246 18.40 -23.66 -8.45
CA GLU A 246 18.54 -22.41 -9.22
C GLU A 246 17.22 -21.64 -9.28
N GLY A 247 16.10 -22.32 -9.56
CA GLY A 247 14.78 -21.71 -9.57
C GLY A 247 14.38 -21.14 -8.21
N LEU A 248 14.63 -21.85 -7.12
CA LEU A 248 14.35 -21.38 -5.75
C LEU A 248 15.21 -20.16 -5.39
N ASN A 249 16.50 -20.20 -5.70
CA ASN A 249 17.40 -19.07 -5.43
C ASN A 249 17.06 -17.83 -6.27
N THR A 250 16.67 -18.03 -7.53
CA THR A 250 16.19 -16.95 -8.41
C THR A 250 14.91 -16.33 -7.86
N ALA A 251 13.97 -17.14 -7.39
CA ALA A 251 12.74 -16.63 -6.77
C ALA A 251 13.04 -15.81 -5.50
N ALA A 252 13.92 -16.30 -4.62
CA ALA A 252 14.33 -15.60 -3.42
C ALA A 252 15.04 -14.27 -3.73
N LEU A 253 15.94 -14.25 -4.73
CA LEU A 253 16.61 -13.03 -5.17
C LEU A 253 15.63 -11.97 -5.71
N ASN A 254 14.65 -12.38 -6.49
CA ASN A 254 13.64 -11.48 -7.03
C ASN A 254 12.71 -10.95 -5.92
N LEU A 255 12.34 -11.79 -4.94
CA LEU A 255 11.62 -11.34 -3.74
C LEU A 255 12.43 -10.30 -2.95
N PHE A 256 13.73 -10.53 -2.75
CA PHE A 256 14.61 -9.57 -2.08
C PHE A 256 14.65 -8.22 -2.80
N LYS A 257 14.79 -8.23 -4.12
CA LYS A 257 14.74 -7.00 -4.93
C LYS A 257 13.41 -6.26 -4.79
N SER A 258 12.29 -7.00 -4.81
CA SER A 258 10.96 -6.43 -4.63
C SER A 258 10.79 -5.79 -3.25
N ILE A 259 11.31 -6.43 -2.18
CA ILE A 259 11.29 -5.86 -0.83
C ILE A 259 12.10 -4.56 -0.77
N GLN A 260 13.32 -4.55 -1.33
CA GLN A 260 14.15 -3.35 -1.40
C GLN A 260 13.47 -2.20 -2.16
N GLN A 261 12.87 -2.49 -3.30
CA GLN A 261 12.12 -1.50 -4.08
C GLN A 261 10.94 -0.94 -3.27
N MET A 262 10.17 -1.78 -2.60
CA MET A 262 9.05 -1.38 -1.76
C MET A 262 9.50 -0.44 -0.63
N GLN A 263 10.60 -0.76 0.05
CA GLN A 263 11.13 0.04 1.16
C GLN A 263 11.74 1.37 0.69
N SER A 264 12.38 1.39 -0.50
CA SER A 264 13.03 2.60 -1.03
C SER A 264 12.06 3.60 -1.66
N SER A 265 10.93 3.11 -2.18
CA SER A 265 10.02 3.92 -2.98
C SER A 265 8.85 4.49 -2.18
N GLY A 266 8.53 3.95 -1.00
CA GLY A 266 7.20 4.14 -0.42
C GLY A 266 6.13 3.56 -1.38
N SER A 267 4.99 3.11 -0.91
CA SER A 267 4.00 2.38 -1.73
C SER A 267 3.48 3.13 -2.97
N ALA A 268 3.45 4.46 -2.94
CA ALA A 268 2.95 5.30 -4.05
C ALA A 268 3.79 5.20 -5.33
N SER A 269 5.12 5.07 -5.23
CA SER A 269 5.98 5.05 -6.43
C SER A 269 5.96 3.70 -7.16
N GLY A 270 5.67 2.61 -6.47
CA GLY A 270 5.52 1.28 -7.11
C GLY A 270 4.36 1.27 -8.10
N PHE A 271 3.25 1.92 -7.78
CA PHE A 271 2.10 2.03 -8.67
C PHE A 271 2.35 2.98 -9.85
N GLU A 272 2.98 4.13 -9.63
CA GLU A 272 3.36 5.06 -10.72
C GLU A 272 4.40 4.44 -11.67
N GLN A 273 5.37 3.68 -11.14
CA GLN A 273 6.33 2.96 -11.98
C GLN A 273 5.67 1.84 -12.78
N PHE A 274 4.71 1.11 -12.18
CA PHE A 274 3.92 0.10 -12.88
C PHE A 274 3.09 0.72 -14.02
N LEU A 275 2.41 1.85 -13.77
CA LEU A 275 1.66 2.56 -14.81
C LEU A 275 2.54 3.10 -15.96
N LYS A 276 3.80 3.46 -15.67
CA LYS A 276 4.76 3.89 -16.71
C LYS A 276 5.36 2.73 -17.51
N MET A 277 5.26 1.49 -17.01
CA MET A 277 5.74 0.28 -17.71
C MET A 277 4.65 -0.43 -18.52
N MET A 278 3.38 -0.04 -18.35
CA MET A 278 2.25 -0.46 -19.17
C MET A 278 1.98 0.52 -20.30
#